data_9604b99486ea79aeb4cf6a3d55ebcb04
#
_entry.id   9604b99486ea79aeb4cf6a3d55ebcb04
#
_cell.length_a   1.000
_cell.length_b   1.000
_cell.length_c   1.000
_cell.angle_alpha   90.00
_cell.angle_beta   90.00
_cell.angle_gamma   90.00
#
_symmetry.space_group_name_H-M   'P 1'
#
loop_
_entity.id
_entity.type
_entity.pdbx_description
1 polymer ?
#
loop_
_entity_poly.entity_id
_entity_poly.type
_entity_poly.pdbx_seq_one_letter_code
_entity_poly.pdbx_strand_id
1 'polypeptide(L)'
;MSEYKELSCLAYDLRKKVVEMVVSGKGGHIGGDMSVIDVLVALYFKEMNISPENVDDPDRDRFVMSKGHSVEAYYAVLAAKGFFPMEEVIEKFSKFGSPYIGHPNNKLPGIEMKSGSLGHGLPVCVGMALAGKMDKKDYRVYTVMGDGELAEGSVWEGAMSAGNYKLDNLCAIVDRNRLQISGNTEDVMKQDSQEERWAAFGWNVLSVPGNDMDALVHAFELAKHCKGKPTVIIANTTKGCGSSVMENKAEWHHKVPTPEEVEQIMKDLDERKEALS
;
A
#
# COMPACT_ATOMS: atom_id res chain seq x y z
N MET A 1 3.84 9.66 23.69
CA MET A 1 3.24 8.36 23.28
C MET A 1 2.46 8.64 21.99
N SER A 2 2.59 7.76 21.00
CA SER A 2 1.84 7.88 19.73
C SER A 2 0.33 7.83 20.00
N GLU A 3 -0.43 8.73 19.37
CA GLU A 3 -1.90 8.72 19.44
C GLU A 3 -2.49 7.46 18.82
N TYR A 4 -1.78 6.88 17.83
CA TYR A 4 -2.21 5.70 17.06
C TYR A 4 -1.38 4.44 17.37
N LYS A 5 -0.93 4.29 18.63
CA LYS A 5 -0.15 3.15 19.09
C LYS A 5 -0.80 1.80 18.77
N GLU A 6 -2.12 1.68 18.94
CA GLU A 6 -2.84 0.44 18.64
C GLU A 6 -2.75 0.05 17.17
N LEU A 7 -2.80 1.03 16.26
CA LEU A 7 -2.63 0.80 14.83
C LEU A 7 -1.20 0.39 14.49
N SER A 8 -0.20 1.01 15.14
CA SER A 8 1.19 0.60 15.00
C SER A 8 1.41 -0.83 15.47
N CYS A 9 0.83 -1.23 16.60
CA CYS A 9 0.87 -2.61 17.09
C CYS A 9 0.20 -3.58 16.11
N LEU A 10 -0.96 -3.21 15.56
CA LEU A 10 -1.64 -4.00 14.53
C LEU A 10 -0.76 -4.19 13.30
N ALA A 11 -0.07 -3.15 12.84
CA ALA A 11 0.84 -3.26 11.70
C ALA A 11 1.95 -4.30 11.93
N TYR A 12 2.51 -4.41 13.16
CA TYR A 12 3.47 -5.46 13.49
C TYR A 12 2.83 -6.85 13.51
N ASP A 13 1.62 -7.00 14.05
CA ASP A 13 0.91 -8.29 14.02
C ASP A 13 0.62 -8.74 12.59
N LEU A 14 0.23 -7.81 11.71
CA LEU A 14 -0.04 -8.14 10.30
C LEU A 14 1.24 -8.47 9.51
N ARG A 15 2.39 -7.87 9.85
CA ARG A 15 3.69 -8.31 9.29
C ARG A 15 3.97 -9.77 9.58
N LYS A 16 3.65 -10.28 10.78
CA LYS A 16 3.78 -11.71 11.09
C LYS A 16 2.88 -12.56 10.18
N LYS A 17 1.64 -12.10 9.92
CA LYS A 17 0.71 -12.82 9.03
C LYS A 17 1.20 -12.84 7.58
N VAL A 18 1.86 -11.78 7.12
CA VAL A 18 2.54 -11.75 5.82
C VAL A 18 3.63 -12.83 5.74
N VAL A 19 4.48 -12.94 6.78
CA VAL A 19 5.50 -14.00 6.85
C VAL A 19 4.88 -15.40 6.78
N GLU A 20 3.82 -15.65 7.56
CA GLU A 20 3.08 -16.91 7.56
C GLU A 20 2.52 -17.25 6.16
N MET A 21 1.93 -16.25 5.45
CA MET A 21 1.42 -16.41 4.08
C MET A 21 2.53 -16.79 3.10
N VAL A 22 3.64 -16.05 3.11
CA VAL A 22 4.77 -16.27 2.18
C VAL A 22 5.38 -17.66 2.39
N VAL A 23 5.53 -18.10 3.64
CA VAL A 23 6.04 -19.44 3.98
C VAL A 23 5.06 -20.53 3.51
N SER A 24 3.76 -20.35 3.79
CA SER A 24 2.71 -21.31 3.38
C SER A 24 2.59 -21.40 1.86
N GLY A 25 2.61 -20.25 1.18
CA GLY A 25 2.49 -20.15 -0.28
C GLY A 25 3.76 -20.53 -1.04
N LYS A 26 4.91 -20.62 -0.35
CA LYS A 26 6.24 -20.86 -0.94
C LYS A 26 6.63 -19.83 -2.00
N GLY A 27 6.21 -18.58 -1.81
CA GLY A 27 6.48 -17.45 -2.69
C GLY A 27 5.79 -16.19 -2.20
N GLY A 28 6.32 -15.01 -2.57
CA GLY A 28 5.75 -13.72 -2.22
C GLY A 28 6.75 -12.58 -2.33
N HIS A 29 6.25 -11.34 -2.28
CA HIS A 29 7.06 -10.13 -2.41
C HIS A 29 7.28 -9.44 -1.05
N ILE A 30 7.68 -10.25 -0.08
CA ILE A 30 7.72 -9.93 1.35
C ILE A 30 8.35 -8.57 1.71
N GLY A 31 9.45 -8.18 1.05
CA GLY A 31 10.12 -6.92 1.37
C GLY A 31 9.27 -5.69 1.08
N GLY A 32 8.49 -5.72 0.01
CA GLY A 32 7.55 -4.66 -0.35
C GLY A 32 6.26 -4.67 0.48
N ASP A 33 5.86 -5.84 0.99
CA ASP A 33 4.76 -5.98 1.93
C ASP A 33 5.10 -5.35 3.28
N MET A 34 6.30 -5.67 3.78
CA MET A 34 6.77 -5.13 5.07
C MET A 34 6.88 -3.61 5.07
N SER A 35 7.22 -2.97 3.92
CA SER A 35 7.30 -1.51 3.84
C SER A 35 5.93 -0.84 3.87
N VAL A 36 4.92 -1.42 3.19
CA VAL A 36 3.65 -0.74 2.89
C VAL A 36 2.58 -0.95 3.96
N ILE A 37 2.77 -1.89 4.88
CA ILE A 37 1.69 -2.32 5.78
C ILE A 37 1.16 -1.21 6.70
N ASP A 38 2.03 -0.29 7.17
CA ASP A 38 1.60 0.87 7.98
C ASP A 38 0.65 1.78 7.19
N VAL A 39 0.97 2.02 5.91
CA VAL A 39 0.12 2.79 4.99
C VAL A 39 -1.25 2.14 4.83
N LEU A 40 -1.29 0.82 4.62
CA LEU A 40 -2.54 0.09 4.46
C LEU A 40 -3.36 0.05 5.76
N VAL A 41 -2.71 -0.11 6.91
CA VAL A 41 -3.38 -0.05 8.22
C VAL A 41 -3.98 1.33 8.45
N ALA A 42 -3.24 2.42 8.21
CA ALA A 42 -3.76 3.78 8.33
C ALA A 42 -4.97 4.00 7.42
N LEU A 43 -4.90 3.54 6.15
CA LEU A 43 -6.00 3.65 5.19
C LEU A 43 -7.26 2.91 5.67
N TYR A 44 -7.14 1.61 5.95
CA TYR A 44 -8.30 0.75 6.19
C TYR A 44 -8.90 0.88 7.59
N PHE A 45 -8.10 1.25 8.60
CA PHE A 45 -8.55 1.32 9.99
C PHE A 45 -8.85 2.73 10.48
N LYS A 46 -8.37 3.77 9.76
CA LYS A 46 -8.60 5.16 10.18
C LYS A 46 -9.19 6.04 9.09
N GLU A 47 -8.71 5.92 7.84
CA GLU A 47 -8.99 6.90 6.80
C GLU A 47 -10.25 6.61 5.98
N MET A 48 -10.36 5.41 5.43
CA MET A 48 -11.34 5.06 4.41
C MET A 48 -12.69 4.66 4.99
N ASN A 49 -13.75 5.10 4.32
CA ASN A 49 -15.11 4.58 4.51
C ASN A 49 -15.29 3.28 3.70
N ILE A 50 -14.76 2.18 4.24
CA ILE A 50 -14.89 0.84 3.66
C ILE A 50 -14.91 -0.22 4.77
N SER A 51 -15.84 -1.15 4.67
CA SER A 51 -15.96 -2.32 5.57
C SER A 51 -16.66 -3.47 4.85
N PRO A 52 -16.68 -4.69 5.41
CA PRO A 52 -17.47 -5.79 4.86
C PRO A 52 -18.97 -5.46 4.72
N GLU A 53 -19.51 -4.65 5.65
CA GLU A 53 -20.93 -4.30 5.70
C GLU A 53 -21.34 -3.33 4.59
N ASN A 54 -20.40 -2.49 4.11
CA ASN A 54 -20.67 -1.51 3.05
C ASN A 54 -19.96 -1.81 1.73
N VAL A 55 -19.46 -3.04 1.55
CA VAL A 55 -18.66 -3.41 0.36
C VAL A 55 -19.38 -3.18 -0.98
N ASP A 56 -20.70 -3.29 -0.98
CA ASP A 56 -21.56 -3.08 -2.15
C ASP A 56 -22.15 -1.66 -2.23
N ASP A 57 -21.86 -0.80 -1.25
CA ASP A 57 -22.34 0.59 -1.26
C ASP A 57 -21.64 1.37 -2.38
N PRO A 58 -22.41 1.98 -3.31
CA PRO A 58 -21.82 2.81 -4.37
C PRO A 58 -21.13 4.07 -3.86
N ASP A 59 -21.42 4.50 -2.65
CA ASP A 59 -20.89 5.70 -2.04
C ASP A 59 -19.69 5.46 -1.10
N ARG A 60 -19.23 4.19 -0.95
CA ARG A 60 -18.01 3.88 -0.22
C ARG A 60 -16.75 4.38 -0.94
N ASP A 61 -15.67 4.57 -0.22
CA ASP A 61 -14.37 4.87 -0.79
C ASP A 61 -13.83 3.73 -1.68
N ARG A 62 -12.93 4.05 -2.59
CA ARG A 62 -12.31 3.13 -3.54
C ARG A 62 -10.82 3.04 -3.28
N PHE A 63 -10.27 1.83 -3.36
CA PHE A 63 -8.84 1.59 -3.22
C PHE A 63 -8.29 0.67 -4.31
N VAL A 64 -7.17 1.07 -4.91
CA VAL A 64 -6.43 0.25 -5.87
C VAL A 64 -5.00 0.06 -5.40
N MET A 65 -4.59 -1.20 -5.19
CA MET A 65 -3.20 -1.56 -4.94
C MET A 65 -2.45 -1.62 -6.27
N SER A 66 -1.86 -0.50 -6.72
CA SER A 66 -1.17 -0.43 -8.02
C SER A 66 0.09 -1.28 -8.04
N LYS A 67 0.91 -1.23 -6.96
CA LYS A 67 1.98 -2.21 -6.73
C LYS A 67 1.40 -3.56 -6.31
N GLY A 68 0.68 -4.21 -7.23
CA GLY A 68 -0.10 -5.41 -6.95
C GLY A 68 0.69 -6.59 -6.41
N HIS A 69 2.01 -6.58 -6.58
CA HIS A 69 2.90 -7.60 -6.03
C HIS A 69 2.99 -7.57 -4.49
N SER A 70 2.62 -6.48 -3.81
CA SER A 70 2.51 -6.45 -2.34
C SER A 70 1.10 -6.85 -1.86
N VAL A 71 0.58 -7.94 -2.42
CA VAL A 71 -0.78 -8.41 -2.16
C VAL A 71 -0.91 -9.11 -0.81
N GLU A 72 0.17 -9.69 -0.29
CA GLU A 72 0.17 -10.37 1.01
C GLU A 72 -0.16 -9.39 2.14
N ALA A 73 0.44 -8.18 2.11
CA ALA A 73 0.08 -7.10 3.02
C ALA A 73 -1.37 -6.66 2.84
N TYR A 74 -1.83 -6.56 1.59
CA TYR A 74 -3.21 -6.18 1.29
C TYR A 74 -4.21 -7.22 1.79
N TYR A 75 -3.97 -8.52 1.55
CA TYR A 75 -4.82 -9.58 2.09
C TYR A 75 -4.81 -9.62 3.62
N ALA A 76 -3.65 -9.42 4.25
CA ALA A 76 -3.55 -9.39 5.71
C ALA A 76 -4.43 -8.27 6.30
N VAL A 77 -4.40 -7.08 5.70
CA VAL A 77 -5.21 -5.93 6.13
C VAL A 77 -6.70 -6.17 5.88
N LEU A 78 -7.09 -6.68 4.72
CA LEU A 78 -8.50 -7.00 4.42
C LEU A 78 -9.03 -8.08 5.36
N ALA A 79 -8.26 -9.14 5.62
CA ALA A 79 -8.65 -10.19 6.55
C ALA A 79 -8.81 -9.65 7.98
N ALA A 80 -7.88 -8.82 8.46
CA ALA A 80 -7.99 -8.18 9.77
C ALA A 80 -9.18 -7.22 9.87
N LYS A 81 -9.58 -6.61 8.75
CA LYS A 81 -10.78 -5.77 8.67
C LYS A 81 -12.08 -6.59 8.59
N GLY A 82 -11.98 -7.93 8.38
CA GLY A 82 -13.12 -8.85 8.41
C GLY A 82 -13.71 -9.22 7.04
N PHE A 83 -13.06 -8.86 5.93
CA PHE A 83 -13.55 -9.20 4.58
C PHE A 83 -13.53 -10.72 4.30
N PHE A 84 -12.59 -11.44 4.89
CA PHE A 84 -12.47 -12.90 4.82
C PHE A 84 -11.59 -13.44 5.97
N PRO A 85 -11.68 -14.74 6.30
CA PRO A 85 -10.90 -15.31 7.41
C PRO A 85 -9.39 -15.30 7.14
N MET A 86 -8.59 -14.84 8.09
CA MET A 86 -7.12 -14.81 8.01
C MET A 86 -6.52 -16.20 7.80
N GLU A 87 -7.01 -17.19 8.53
CA GLU A 87 -6.54 -18.58 8.47
C GLU A 87 -6.75 -19.17 7.06
N GLU A 88 -7.87 -18.82 6.42
CA GLU A 88 -8.16 -19.27 5.06
C GLU A 88 -7.16 -18.68 4.05
N VAL A 89 -6.83 -17.39 4.21
CA VAL A 89 -5.83 -16.73 3.35
C VAL A 89 -4.47 -17.42 3.49
N ILE A 90 -3.99 -17.60 4.73
CA ILE A 90 -2.69 -18.23 5.02
C ILE A 90 -2.63 -19.65 4.46
N GLU A 91 -3.69 -20.43 4.66
CA GLU A 91 -3.73 -21.82 4.18
C GLU A 91 -3.76 -21.90 2.65
N LYS A 92 -4.54 -21.03 1.99
CA LYS A 92 -4.83 -21.12 0.56
C LYS A 92 -4.00 -20.18 -0.32
N PHE A 93 -3.18 -19.29 0.26
CA PHE A 93 -2.37 -18.35 -0.50
C PHE A 93 -1.49 -19.08 -1.54
N SER A 94 -1.55 -18.62 -2.78
CA SER A 94 -0.79 -19.16 -3.93
C SER A 94 -0.99 -20.67 -4.21
N LYS A 95 -2.03 -21.29 -3.67
CA LYS A 95 -2.38 -22.68 -3.98
C LYS A 95 -3.18 -22.79 -5.28
N PHE A 96 -3.03 -23.92 -5.99
CA PHE A 96 -3.80 -24.17 -7.21
C PHE A 96 -5.31 -24.10 -6.95
N GLY A 97 -6.03 -23.35 -7.79
CA GLY A 97 -7.49 -23.17 -7.68
C GLY A 97 -7.94 -22.18 -6.59
N SER A 98 -7.01 -21.61 -5.80
CA SER A 98 -7.32 -20.62 -4.78
C SER A 98 -7.66 -19.24 -5.41
N PRO A 99 -8.59 -18.46 -4.83
CA PRO A 99 -8.78 -17.08 -5.22
C PRO A 99 -7.67 -16.15 -4.68
N TYR A 100 -6.91 -16.58 -3.66
CA TYR A 100 -5.83 -15.82 -3.02
C TYR A 100 -4.52 -16.02 -3.79
N ILE A 101 -4.41 -15.37 -4.94
CA ILE A 101 -3.23 -15.45 -5.82
C ILE A 101 -2.24 -14.34 -5.48
N GLY A 102 -0.99 -14.43 -5.99
CA GLY A 102 0.10 -13.48 -5.72
C GLY A 102 -0.09 -12.05 -6.26
N HIS A 103 -1.30 -11.68 -6.66
CA HIS A 103 -1.71 -10.33 -7.07
C HIS A 103 -3.19 -10.12 -6.74
N PRO A 104 -3.67 -8.86 -6.59
CA PRO A 104 -5.06 -8.58 -6.26
C PRO A 104 -6.04 -9.21 -7.25
N ASN A 105 -7.07 -9.87 -6.70
CA ASN A 105 -8.09 -10.56 -7.45
C ASN A 105 -9.48 -10.00 -7.08
N ASN A 106 -10.13 -9.30 -8.01
CA ASN A 106 -11.43 -8.67 -7.80
C ASN A 106 -12.62 -9.65 -7.70
N LYS A 107 -12.36 -10.95 -7.61
CA LYS A 107 -13.36 -11.93 -7.16
C LYS A 107 -13.47 -11.99 -5.63
N LEU A 108 -12.50 -11.42 -4.92
CA LEU A 108 -12.52 -11.28 -3.47
C LEU A 108 -13.21 -9.97 -3.08
N PRO A 109 -14.03 -9.96 -2.01
CA PRO A 109 -14.69 -8.75 -1.56
C PRO A 109 -13.66 -7.70 -1.11
N GLY A 110 -13.97 -6.42 -1.36
CA GLY A 110 -13.10 -5.29 -1.01
C GLY A 110 -11.96 -5.02 -1.98
N ILE A 111 -11.84 -5.76 -3.09
CA ILE A 111 -10.82 -5.55 -4.13
C ILE A 111 -11.46 -5.01 -5.41
N GLU A 112 -11.13 -3.78 -5.78
CA GLU A 112 -11.75 -3.07 -6.91
C GLU A 112 -11.35 -3.66 -8.29
N MET A 113 -10.06 -3.96 -8.46
CA MET A 113 -9.55 -4.45 -9.73
C MET A 113 -8.39 -5.43 -9.56
N LYS A 114 -8.17 -6.23 -10.57
CA LYS A 114 -6.92 -6.99 -10.70
C LYS A 114 -5.80 -6.02 -11.05
N SER A 115 -4.68 -6.11 -10.35
CA SER A 115 -3.49 -5.32 -10.61
C SER A 115 -2.25 -6.21 -10.70
N GLY A 116 -1.09 -5.62 -11.02
CA GLY A 116 0.16 -6.34 -11.25
C GLY A 116 0.89 -5.87 -12.51
N SER A 117 0.18 -5.34 -13.49
CA SER A 117 0.77 -4.53 -14.55
C SER A 117 1.02 -3.14 -13.97
N LEU A 118 2.28 -2.86 -13.61
CA LEU A 118 2.67 -1.62 -12.97
C LEU A 118 2.31 -0.40 -13.83
N GLY A 119 2.06 0.74 -13.19
CA GLY A 119 1.69 1.98 -13.84
C GLY A 119 0.21 2.11 -14.21
N HIS A 120 -0.61 1.06 -14.08
CA HIS A 120 -2.02 1.10 -14.48
C HIS A 120 -2.99 1.51 -13.38
N GLY A 121 -2.61 1.35 -12.11
CA GLY A 121 -3.50 1.66 -10.98
C GLY A 121 -3.90 3.13 -10.93
N LEU A 122 -2.94 4.06 -11.07
CA LEU A 122 -3.23 5.49 -11.03
C LEU A 122 -4.17 5.95 -12.16
N PRO A 123 -3.96 5.62 -13.45
CA PRO A 123 -4.90 5.98 -14.52
C PRO A 123 -6.32 5.47 -14.29
N VAL A 124 -6.47 4.25 -13.76
CA VAL A 124 -7.79 3.70 -13.41
C VAL A 124 -8.43 4.50 -12.26
N CYS A 125 -7.66 4.85 -11.24
CA CYS A 125 -8.13 5.70 -10.14
C CYS A 125 -8.53 7.10 -10.61
N VAL A 126 -7.84 7.66 -11.60
CA VAL A 126 -8.24 8.92 -12.25
C VAL A 126 -9.64 8.79 -12.87
N GLY A 127 -9.92 7.70 -13.58
CA GLY A 127 -11.25 7.41 -14.12
C GLY A 127 -12.32 7.31 -13.03
N MET A 128 -12.04 6.56 -11.94
CA MET A 128 -12.95 6.42 -10.80
C MET A 128 -13.23 7.78 -10.11
N ALA A 129 -12.18 8.57 -9.87
CA ALA A 129 -12.30 9.87 -9.22
C ALA A 129 -13.09 10.88 -10.10
N LEU A 130 -12.85 10.86 -11.42
CA LEU A 130 -13.57 11.68 -12.37
C LEU A 130 -15.06 11.30 -12.41
N ALA A 131 -15.37 9.99 -12.45
CA ALA A 131 -16.76 9.50 -12.40
C ALA A 131 -17.47 9.99 -11.12
N GLY A 132 -16.83 9.87 -9.95
CA GLY A 132 -17.38 10.38 -8.70
C GLY A 132 -17.70 11.87 -8.74
N LYS A 133 -16.83 12.69 -9.32
CA LYS A 133 -17.10 14.12 -9.50
C LYS A 133 -18.25 14.40 -10.49
N MET A 134 -18.31 13.66 -11.58
CA MET A 134 -19.41 13.80 -12.57
C MET A 134 -20.76 13.44 -11.95
N ASP A 135 -20.79 12.38 -11.14
CA ASP A 135 -21.99 11.88 -10.46
C ASP A 135 -22.30 12.67 -9.16
N LYS A 136 -21.47 13.66 -8.81
CA LYS A 136 -21.58 14.47 -7.57
C LYS A 136 -21.58 13.60 -6.30
N LYS A 137 -20.74 12.59 -6.28
CA LYS A 137 -20.52 11.69 -5.15
C LYS A 137 -19.38 12.20 -4.28
N ASP A 138 -19.46 11.92 -2.97
CA ASP A 138 -18.48 12.37 -1.99
C ASP A 138 -17.36 11.35 -1.71
N TYR A 139 -17.44 10.14 -2.30
CA TYR A 139 -16.41 9.12 -2.09
C TYR A 139 -15.04 9.57 -2.59
N ARG A 140 -14.02 9.08 -1.91
CA ARG A 140 -12.63 9.30 -2.27
C ARG A 140 -12.03 8.06 -2.92
N VAL A 141 -11.00 8.29 -3.70
CA VAL A 141 -10.25 7.23 -4.38
C VAL A 141 -8.80 7.27 -3.90
N TYR A 142 -8.28 6.10 -3.51
CA TYR A 142 -6.93 5.93 -3.02
C TYR A 142 -6.18 4.91 -3.87
N THR A 143 -4.88 5.11 -4.05
CA THR A 143 -4.00 4.13 -4.69
C THR A 143 -2.63 4.13 -4.04
N VAL A 144 -2.01 2.94 -3.94
CA VAL A 144 -0.63 2.80 -3.50
C VAL A 144 0.22 2.30 -4.67
N MET A 145 1.25 3.06 -4.98
CA MET A 145 2.26 2.76 -5.99
C MET A 145 3.61 2.49 -5.33
N GLY A 146 4.46 1.69 -5.97
CA GLY A 146 5.88 1.62 -5.61
C GLY A 146 6.68 2.76 -6.24
N ASP A 147 7.80 3.13 -5.62
CA ASP A 147 8.70 4.13 -6.21
C ASP A 147 9.35 3.64 -7.53
N GLY A 148 9.74 2.36 -7.63
CA GLY A 148 10.20 1.77 -8.88
C GLY A 148 9.13 1.78 -9.98
N GLU A 149 7.85 1.73 -9.62
CA GLU A 149 6.72 1.82 -10.54
C GLU A 149 6.63 3.19 -11.23
N LEU A 150 7.16 4.25 -10.64
CA LEU A 150 7.14 5.58 -11.22
C LEU A 150 8.01 5.72 -12.49
N ALA A 151 8.77 4.69 -12.86
CA ALA A 151 9.43 4.61 -14.18
C ALA A 151 8.44 4.33 -15.32
N GLU A 152 7.21 3.88 -15.03
CA GLU A 152 6.16 3.66 -16.02
C GLU A 152 5.56 4.98 -16.52
N GLY A 153 5.53 5.17 -17.85
CA GLY A 153 5.01 6.41 -18.46
C GLY A 153 3.55 6.69 -18.15
N SER A 154 2.73 5.64 -18.04
CA SER A 154 1.31 5.74 -17.73
C SER A 154 1.00 6.35 -16.37
N VAL A 155 1.91 6.26 -15.39
CA VAL A 155 1.80 6.97 -14.12
C VAL A 155 1.75 8.49 -14.35
N TRP A 156 2.63 9.00 -15.19
CA TRP A 156 2.74 10.44 -15.46
C TRP A 156 1.62 10.95 -16.36
N GLU A 157 1.12 10.12 -17.28
CA GLU A 157 -0.12 10.41 -18.04
C GLU A 157 -1.33 10.53 -17.11
N GLY A 158 -1.45 9.59 -16.13
CA GLY A 158 -2.45 9.66 -15.08
C GLY A 158 -2.29 10.89 -14.18
N ALA A 159 -1.05 11.21 -13.77
CA ALA A 159 -0.74 12.37 -12.95
C ALA A 159 -1.13 13.69 -13.64
N MET A 160 -0.79 13.84 -14.92
CA MET A 160 -1.16 14.99 -15.73
C MET A 160 -2.68 15.13 -15.82
N SER A 161 -3.39 14.03 -16.08
CA SER A 161 -4.86 14.03 -16.17
C SER A 161 -5.51 14.42 -14.86
N ALA A 162 -5.06 13.84 -13.72
CA ALA A 162 -5.61 14.16 -12.40
C ALA A 162 -5.45 15.63 -12.03
N GLY A 163 -4.27 16.20 -12.30
CA GLY A 163 -4.01 17.63 -12.09
C GLY A 163 -4.90 18.51 -12.97
N ASN A 164 -5.01 18.18 -14.27
CA ASN A 164 -5.84 18.91 -15.22
C ASN A 164 -7.32 18.96 -14.79
N TYR A 165 -7.88 17.83 -14.38
CA TYR A 165 -9.27 17.72 -13.92
C TYR A 165 -9.47 18.12 -12.45
N LYS A 166 -8.41 18.55 -11.75
CA LYS A 166 -8.45 18.98 -10.34
C LYS A 166 -9.14 17.98 -9.43
N LEU A 167 -8.75 16.71 -9.53
CA LEU A 167 -9.39 15.60 -8.82
C LEU A 167 -9.03 15.58 -7.33
N ASP A 168 -9.60 16.51 -6.54
CA ASP A 168 -9.33 16.64 -5.10
C ASP A 168 -9.95 15.50 -4.25
N ASN A 169 -10.70 14.60 -4.87
CA ASN A 169 -11.14 13.33 -4.31
C ASN A 169 -10.19 12.16 -4.60
N LEU A 170 -9.02 12.40 -5.21
CA LEU A 170 -7.98 11.41 -5.47
C LEU A 170 -6.77 11.65 -4.55
N CYS A 171 -6.37 10.61 -3.82
CA CYS A 171 -5.15 10.56 -3.03
C CYS A 171 -4.28 9.39 -3.48
N ALA A 172 -3.12 9.68 -4.04
CA ALA A 172 -2.12 8.69 -4.41
C ALA A 172 -1.05 8.60 -3.31
N ILE A 173 -0.57 7.40 -3.02
CA ILE A 173 0.51 7.17 -2.07
C ILE A 173 1.67 6.50 -2.82
N VAL A 174 2.88 6.99 -2.64
CA VAL A 174 4.10 6.34 -3.13
C VAL A 174 4.79 5.68 -1.95
N ASP A 175 4.86 4.35 -1.96
CA ASP A 175 5.72 3.57 -1.05
C ASP A 175 7.17 3.75 -1.50
N ARG A 176 7.83 4.80 -1.00
CA ARG A 176 9.20 5.17 -1.35
C ARG A 176 10.20 4.43 -0.48
N ASN A 177 10.38 3.15 -0.74
CA ASN A 177 11.34 2.30 -0.03
C ASN A 177 12.73 2.27 -0.69
N ARG A 178 12.94 2.98 -1.81
CA ARG A 178 14.18 3.19 -2.55
C ARG A 178 14.79 1.95 -3.19
N LEU A 179 14.10 0.81 -3.18
CA LEU A 179 14.61 -0.44 -3.72
C LEU A 179 13.60 -1.11 -4.66
N GLN A 180 14.06 -1.49 -5.83
CA GLN A 180 13.37 -2.35 -6.79
C GLN A 180 14.15 -3.65 -6.99
N ILE A 181 13.64 -4.58 -7.84
CA ILE A 181 14.28 -5.90 -8.08
C ILE A 181 15.77 -5.78 -8.37
N SER A 182 16.14 -4.83 -9.23
CA SER A 182 17.50 -4.67 -9.75
C SER A 182 18.43 -3.81 -8.90
N GLY A 183 17.95 -3.26 -7.78
CA GLY A 183 18.77 -2.45 -6.88
C GLY A 183 18.11 -1.16 -6.43
N ASN A 184 18.92 -0.16 -6.10
CA ASN A 184 18.44 1.14 -5.66
C ASN A 184 17.77 1.88 -6.83
N THR A 185 16.61 2.50 -6.57
CA THR A 185 15.85 3.21 -7.61
C THR A 185 16.61 4.34 -8.26
N GLU A 186 17.48 5.04 -7.51
CA GLU A 186 18.28 6.15 -8.05
C GLU A 186 19.42 5.67 -8.96
N ASP A 187 19.89 4.42 -8.78
CA ASP A 187 20.93 3.83 -9.62
C ASP A 187 20.33 3.19 -10.89
N VAL A 188 19.09 2.68 -10.81
CA VAL A 188 18.42 2.01 -11.94
C VAL A 188 17.75 3.02 -12.86
N MET A 189 16.93 3.92 -12.32
CA MET A 189 16.24 4.98 -13.04
C MET A 189 16.03 6.16 -12.10
N LYS A 190 16.90 7.15 -12.16
CA LYS A 190 16.91 8.31 -11.26
C LYS A 190 15.56 9.02 -11.20
N GLN A 191 15.05 9.22 -9.98
CA GLN A 191 13.72 9.77 -9.73
C GLN A 191 13.72 11.10 -8.97
N ASP A 192 14.88 11.58 -8.54
CA ASP A 192 15.00 12.88 -7.88
C ASP A 192 14.54 14.06 -8.76
N SER A 193 13.80 15.02 -8.29
CA SER A 193 13.05 15.02 -7.03
C SER A 193 11.61 14.58 -7.36
N GLN A 194 11.11 13.55 -6.67
CA GLN A 194 9.71 13.13 -6.86
C GLN A 194 8.76 14.28 -6.52
N GLU A 195 9.05 15.01 -5.47
CA GLU A 195 8.24 16.15 -5.00
C GLU A 195 8.05 17.19 -6.10
N GLU A 196 9.11 17.57 -6.80
CA GLU A 196 9.07 18.55 -7.90
C GLU A 196 8.29 18.01 -9.10
N ARG A 197 8.45 16.72 -9.45
CA ARG A 197 7.74 16.12 -10.57
C ARG A 197 6.23 16.12 -10.33
N TRP A 198 5.76 15.66 -9.16
CA TRP A 198 4.34 15.68 -8.83
C TRP A 198 3.79 17.12 -8.76
N ALA A 199 4.54 18.04 -8.16
CA ALA A 199 4.15 19.46 -8.09
C ALA A 199 4.01 20.09 -9.49
N ALA A 200 4.88 19.72 -10.45
CA ALA A 200 4.82 20.21 -11.82
C ALA A 200 3.54 19.79 -12.54
N PHE A 201 2.95 18.65 -12.18
CA PHE A 201 1.62 18.23 -12.68
C PHE A 201 0.45 18.84 -11.89
N GLY A 202 0.69 19.75 -10.97
CA GLY A 202 -0.35 20.47 -10.23
C GLY A 202 -0.91 19.73 -9.01
N TRP A 203 -0.20 18.72 -8.50
CA TRP A 203 -0.59 17.99 -7.30
C TRP A 203 -0.22 18.74 -6.03
N ASN A 204 -1.00 18.53 -4.97
CA ASN A 204 -0.58 18.79 -3.61
C ASN A 204 0.34 17.64 -3.17
N VAL A 205 1.54 17.98 -2.67
CA VAL A 205 2.58 16.98 -2.35
C VAL A 205 2.87 17.01 -0.87
N LEU A 206 2.77 15.86 -0.23
CA LEU A 206 3.12 15.64 1.17
C LEU A 206 4.21 14.56 1.24
N SER A 207 5.33 14.84 1.88
CA SER A 207 6.43 13.89 2.07
C SER A 207 6.60 13.61 3.56
N VAL A 208 6.43 12.34 3.97
CA VAL A 208 6.34 11.96 5.38
C VAL A 208 7.15 10.68 5.67
N PRO A 209 7.54 10.44 6.93
CA PRO A 209 8.00 9.12 7.37
C PRO A 209 6.89 8.08 7.15
N GLY A 210 7.12 7.10 6.26
CA GLY A 210 6.08 6.16 5.81
C GLY A 210 5.85 4.96 6.72
N ASN A 211 6.67 4.78 7.77
CA ASN A 211 6.46 3.78 8.81
C ASN A 211 6.17 4.43 10.18
N ASP A 212 5.73 5.69 10.17
CA ASP A 212 5.24 6.43 11.33
C ASP A 212 3.72 6.62 11.19
N MET A 213 2.97 5.97 12.07
CA MET A 213 1.50 5.96 12.00
C MET A 213 0.88 7.33 12.22
N ASP A 214 1.43 8.13 13.15
CA ASP A 214 0.93 9.49 13.43
C ASP A 214 1.17 10.40 12.23
N ALA A 215 2.34 10.31 11.58
CA ALA A 215 2.66 11.07 10.38
C ALA A 215 1.76 10.69 9.19
N LEU A 216 1.46 9.38 9.02
CA LEU A 216 0.57 8.89 7.96
C LEU A 216 -0.86 9.39 8.17
N VAL A 217 -1.44 9.21 9.36
CA VAL A 217 -2.80 9.65 9.64
C VAL A 217 -2.93 11.16 9.46
N HIS A 218 -1.97 11.94 9.95
CA HIS A 218 -1.97 13.39 9.75
C HIS A 218 -1.89 13.77 8.27
N ALA A 219 -1.08 13.07 7.47
CA ALA A 219 -0.99 13.32 6.03
C ALA A 219 -2.32 13.02 5.32
N PHE A 220 -3.04 11.97 5.69
CA PHE A 220 -4.37 11.69 5.14
C PHE A 220 -5.38 12.77 5.51
N GLU A 221 -5.36 13.27 6.74
CA GLU A 221 -6.21 14.40 7.14
C GLU A 221 -5.93 15.66 6.32
N LEU A 222 -4.66 16.00 6.10
CA LEU A 222 -4.28 17.12 5.23
C LEU A 222 -4.77 16.91 3.79
N ALA A 223 -4.67 15.69 3.28
CA ALA A 223 -5.15 15.32 1.94
C ALA A 223 -6.67 15.52 1.78
N LYS A 224 -7.47 15.23 2.83
CA LYS A 224 -8.93 15.50 2.82
C LYS A 224 -9.28 16.97 2.71
N HIS A 225 -8.48 17.80 3.35
CA HIS A 225 -8.72 19.25 3.39
C HIS A 225 -8.21 19.99 2.13
N CYS A 226 -7.35 19.35 1.33
CA CYS A 226 -6.89 19.92 0.07
C CYS A 226 -8.03 19.95 -0.96
N LYS A 227 -8.35 21.14 -1.49
CA LYS A 227 -9.39 21.33 -2.50
C LYS A 227 -8.81 21.81 -3.82
N GLY A 228 -9.44 21.38 -4.92
CA GLY A 228 -9.07 21.75 -6.28
C GLY A 228 -7.76 21.17 -6.80
N LYS A 229 -7.15 20.21 -6.07
CA LYS A 229 -5.93 19.50 -6.49
C LYS A 229 -5.96 18.07 -5.98
N PRO A 230 -5.53 17.06 -6.77
CA PRO A 230 -5.22 15.75 -6.23
C PRO A 230 -4.05 15.83 -5.26
N THR A 231 -3.99 14.89 -4.31
CA THR A 231 -2.88 14.81 -3.34
C THR A 231 -2.05 13.56 -3.58
N VAL A 232 -0.72 13.72 -3.55
CA VAL A 232 0.21 12.60 -3.44
C VAL A 232 0.92 12.65 -2.08
N ILE A 233 0.96 11.51 -1.41
CA ILE A 233 1.73 11.29 -0.18
C ILE A 233 2.95 10.45 -0.56
N ILE A 234 4.14 11.03 -0.47
CA ILE A 234 5.41 10.31 -0.61
C ILE A 234 5.75 9.76 0.77
N ALA A 235 5.41 8.49 0.98
CA ALA A 235 5.67 7.77 2.20
C ALA A 235 7.08 7.19 2.15
N ASN A 236 8.03 7.84 2.83
CA ASN A 236 9.41 7.38 2.93
C ASN A 236 9.47 6.18 3.88
N THR A 237 9.43 4.99 3.33
CA THR A 237 9.39 3.72 4.05
C THR A 237 10.75 3.01 4.02
N THR A 238 10.85 1.94 4.79
CA THR A 238 11.99 1.02 4.77
C THR A 238 11.57 -0.31 4.16
N LYS A 239 12.19 -0.73 3.04
CA LYS A 239 11.95 -2.07 2.49
C LYS A 239 12.33 -3.12 3.53
N GLY A 240 11.43 -4.09 3.78
CA GLY A 240 11.65 -5.10 4.82
C GLY A 240 11.49 -4.59 6.25
N CYS A 241 10.77 -3.47 6.43
CA CYS A 241 10.58 -2.79 7.72
C CYS A 241 10.17 -3.75 8.84
N GLY A 242 10.84 -3.63 9.97
CA GLY A 242 10.57 -4.43 11.17
C GLY A 242 11.49 -5.63 11.35
N SER A 243 12.34 -5.96 10.37
CA SER A 243 13.23 -7.12 10.43
C SER A 243 14.67 -6.77 10.10
N SER A 244 15.59 -7.03 11.02
CA SER A 244 17.04 -6.88 10.81
C SER A 244 17.58 -7.75 9.66
N VAL A 245 16.88 -8.84 9.37
CA VAL A 245 17.21 -9.76 8.27
C VAL A 245 16.91 -9.15 6.92
N MET A 246 15.82 -8.35 6.81
CA MET A 246 15.26 -7.88 5.53
C MET A 246 15.54 -6.41 5.23
N GLU A 247 15.69 -5.55 6.25
CA GLU A 247 15.74 -4.10 6.08
C GLU A 247 16.81 -3.65 5.08
N ASN A 248 16.38 -2.83 4.11
CA ASN A 248 17.22 -2.22 3.07
C ASN A 248 18.00 -3.20 2.19
N LYS A 249 17.48 -4.42 1.99
CA LYS A 249 18.09 -5.44 1.14
C LYS A 249 17.23 -5.72 -0.09
N ALA A 250 17.75 -5.47 -1.28
CA ALA A 250 17.04 -5.65 -2.54
C ALA A 250 16.67 -7.12 -2.80
N GLU A 251 17.49 -8.07 -2.34
CA GLU A 251 17.25 -9.52 -2.48
C GLU A 251 15.93 -10.00 -1.86
N TRP A 252 15.41 -9.24 -0.90
CA TRP A 252 14.12 -9.51 -0.27
C TRP A 252 12.92 -8.98 -1.07
N HIS A 253 13.14 -8.52 -2.30
CA HIS A 253 12.02 -8.14 -3.18
C HIS A 253 11.08 -9.34 -3.42
N HIS A 254 11.65 -10.51 -3.71
CA HIS A 254 10.90 -11.78 -3.86
C HIS A 254 11.72 -12.93 -3.28
N LYS A 255 11.42 -13.33 -2.05
CA LYS A 255 12.16 -14.39 -1.34
C LYS A 255 11.25 -15.06 -0.32
N VAL A 256 11.39 -16.39 -0.19
CA VAL A 256 10.82 -17.16 0.91
C VAL A 256 11.88 -17.28 2.00
N PRO A 257 11.61 -16.84 3.24
CA PRO A 257 12.57 -16.98 4.33
C PRO A 257 12.80 -18.44 4.72
N THR A 258 14.04 -18.76 5.13
CA THR A 258 14.34 -20.06 5.76
C THR A 258 13.73 -20.16 7.15
N PRO A 259 13.61 -21.37 7.75
CA PRO A 259 13.10 -21.49 9.12
C PRO A 259 13.86 -20.62 10.14
N GLU A 260 15.19 -20.54 10.03
CA GLU A 260 16.05 -19.74 10.91
C GLU A 260 15.80 -18.23 10.69
N GLU A 261 15.63 -17.81 9.42
CA GLU A 261 15.26 -16.43 9.08
C GLU A 261 13.87 -16.09 9.62
N VAL A 262 12.88 -17.01 9.54
CA VAL A 262 11.55 -16.83 10.13
C VAL A 262 11.62 -16.59 11.62
N GLU A 263 12.39 -17.42 12.36
CA GLU A 263 12.55 -17.26 13.81
C GLU A 263 13.09 -15.87 14.17
N GLN A 264 14.14 -15.41 13.46
CA GLN A 264 14.71 -14.08 13.69
C GLN A 264 13.74 -12.96 13.31
N ILE A 265 13.02 -13.07 12.18
CA ILE A 265 12.04 -12.08 11.76
C ILE A 265 10.92 -11.93 12.81
N MET A 266 10.36 -13.06 13.27
CA MET A 266 9.30 -13.05 14.28
C MET A 266 9.77 -12.41 15.59
N LYS A 267 10.99 -12.72 16.03
CA LYS A 267 11.61 -12.11 17.21
C LYS A 267 11.77 -10.60 17.04
N ASP A 268 12.31 -10.13 15.92
CA ASP A 268 12.49 -8.72 15.63
C ASP A 268 11.16 -7.95 15.70
N LEU A 269 10.10 -8.54 15.10
CA LEU A 269 8.75 -7.94 15.09
C LEU A 269 8.13 -7.86 16.49
N ASP A 270 8.36 -8.89 17.34
CA ASP A 270 7.91 -8.88 18.73
C ASP A 270 8.63 -7.80 19.54
N GLU A 271 9.96 -7.75 19.47
CA GLU A 271 10.78 -6.76 20.18
C GLU A 271 10.38 -5.31 19.80
N ARG A 272 10.17 -5.05 18.49
CA ARG A 272 9.75 -3.72 18.03
C ARG A 272 8.33 -3.36 18.46
N LYS A 273 7.42 -4.32 18.48
CA LYS A 273 6.07 -4.12 18.98
C LYS A 273 6.08 -3.81 20.47
N GLU A 274 6.87 -4.56 21.27
CA GLU A 274 7.03 -4.33 22.70
C GLU A 274 7.63 -2.95 23.01
N ALA A 275 8.56 -2.47 22.17
CA ALA A 275 9.15 -1.13 22.32
C ALA A 275 8.14 0.02 22.13
N LEU A 276 6.97 -0.25 21.55
CA LEU A 276 5.86 0.70 21.49
C LEU A 276 5.09 0.76 22.83
N SER A 277 5.26 -0.22 23.69
CA SER A 277 4.53 -0.34 24.96
C SER A 277 5.05 0.61 26.01
#